data_03f79d59b463090e68e7129ad92bd776
#
_entry.id   03f79d59b463090e68e7129ad92bd776
#
_cell.length_a   1.000
_cell.length_b   1.000
_cell.length_c   1.000
_cell.angle_alpha   90.00
_cell.angle_beta   90.00
_cell.angle_gamma   90.00
#
_symmetry.space_group_name_H-M   'P 1'
#
loop_
_entity.id
_entity.type
_entity.pdbx_description
1 polymer ?
#
loop_
_entity_poly.entity_id
_entity_poly.type
_entity_poly.pdbx_seq_one_letter_code
_entity_poly.pdbx_strand_id
1 'polypeptide(L)'
;NNIILSVFGLALCISSCSDWTELETKYNENMTGSTKSPEYYEQLRAYKKTDHPITFGWFGNWTGKGASLEKCLAGLPDSVDVVSIWGNWRNISPDQEADLKYCQQVKGTKFLLCFIVHGLGDQLTPEGQTVSDYWGWEGELIPDREYQRWEMIDTDVTPDQENIIRKYAKQIVDTVAKYNYDGFDIDYEPNYQGRWGSLANYPKRMSIFIDELSKYLGPKSGSEKLLVIDGEPQSMPAERGECMNYFIVQAYECSGDANLDSRLKSTIDNFDGYLSPQEVAKKYIVTENFESFAQDGGVAFTDRYGNKMQSLEGMARWTPIIDDQKVSKGG
;
A
#
# COMPACT_ATOMS: atom_id res chain seq x y z
N ASN A 1 -13.58 10.11 -79.00
CA ASN A 1 -14.33 9.22 -78.08
C ASN A 1 -13.48 8.62 -76.94
N ASN A 2 -12.21 9.08 -76.74
CA ASN A 2 -11.35 8.53 -75.71
C ASN A 2 -11.04 9.47 -74.53
N ILE A 3 -11.81 10.55 -74.39
CA ILE A 3 -11.56 11.56 -73.33
C ILE A 3 -12.58 11.46 -72.17
N ILE A 4 -13.70 10.76 -72.35
CA ILE A 4 -14.75 10.68 -71.35
C ILE A 4 -14.53 9.52 -70.35
N LEU A 5 -13.66 8.52 -70.65
CA LEU A 5 -13.41 7.38 -69.75
C LEU A 5 -12.33 7.68 -68.69
N SER A 6 -11.55 8.75 -68.85
CA SER A 6 -10.48 9.08 -67.91
C SER A 6 -10.92 9.98 -66.73
N VAL A 7 -12.13 10.58 -66.78
CA VAL A 7 -12.59 11.47 -65.72
C VAL A 7 -13.44 10.73 -64.66
N PHE A 8 -13.99 9.57 -65.02
CA PHE A 8 -14.73 8.73 -64.07
C PHE A 8 -13.88 7.83 -63.17
N GLY A 9 -12.62 7.64 -63.53
CA GLY A 9 -11.69 6.84 -62.74
C GLY A 9 -11.00 7.60 -61.58
N LEU A 10 -11.04 8.94 -61.59
CA LEU A 10 -10.36 9.79 -60.60
C LEU A 10 -11.29 10.26 -59.45
N ALA A 11 -12.60 10.05 -59.59
CA ALA A 11 -13.56 10.49 -58.58
C ALA A 11 -13.88 9.44 -57.53
N LEU A 12 -13.35 8.20 -57.67
CA LEU A 12 -13.60 7.10 -56.73
C LEU A 12 -12.48 6.89 -55.70
N CYS A 13 -11.39 7.68 -55.74
CA CYS A 13 -10.27 7.54 -54.80
C CYS A 13 -10.23 8.62 -53.71
N ILE A 14 -11.22 9.50 -53.59
CA ILE A 14 -11.19 10.61 -52.62
C ILE A 14 -12.17 10.43 -51.46
N SER A 15 -12.91 9.33 -51.41
CA SER A 15 -13.86 9.06 -50.30
C SER A 15 -13.41 7.96 -49.31
N SER A 16 -12.11 7.63 -49.31
CA SER A 16 -11.64 6.53 -48.46
C SER A 16 -10.54 6.94 -47.46
N CYS A 17 -10.41 8.18 -47.09
CA CYS A 17 -9.37 8.61 -46.14
C CYS A 17 -9.83 9.59 -45.08
N SER A 18 -11.11 9.58 -44.65
CA SER A 18 -11.53 10.41 -43.52
C SER A 18 -11.71 9.65 -42.20
N ASP A 19 -11.55 8.31 -42.19
CA ASP A 19 -11.80 7.50 -41.01
C ASP A 19 -10.56 6.90 -40.32
N TRP A 20 -9.35 7.34 -40.71
CA TRP A 20 -8.12 6.75 -40.14
C TRP A 20 -7.41 7.67 -39.15
N THR A 21 -7.96 8.79 -38.75
CA THR A 21 -7.31 9.76 -37.86
C THR A 21 -8.00 9.93 -36.52
N GLU A 22 -9.14 9.34 -36.29
CA GLU A 22 -9.69 9.23 -34.97
C GLU A 22 -9.47 7.78 -34.47
N LEU A 23 -8.53 7.62 -33.53
CA LEU A 23 -8.53 6.46 -32.64
C LEU A 23 -9.91 6.46 -31.97
N GLU A 24 -10.84 5.64 -32.48
CA GLU A 24 -12.01 5.26 -31.72
C GLU A 24 -11.48 4.69 -30.40
N THR A 25 -11.44 5.53 -29.38
CA THR A 25 -11.45 5.06 -28.02
C THR A 25 -12.80 4.36 -27.84
N LYS A 26 -12.86 3.08 -28.20
CA LYS A 26 -13.95 2.22 -27.75
C LYS A 26 -13.82 2.21 -26.24
N TYR A 27 -14.55 3.09 -25.57
CA TYR A 27 -14.89 2.91 -24.18
C TYR A 27 -15.58 1.56 -24.10
N ASN A 28 -14.84 0.57 -23.68
CA ASN A 28 -15.40 -0.75 -23.44
C ASN A 28 -16.17 -0.61 -22.12
N GLU A 29 -17.41 -0.19 -22.19
CA GLU A 29 -18.33 -0.12 -21.04
C GLU A 29 -18.42 -1.47 -20.30
N ASN A 30 -17.91 -2.53 -20.90
CA ASN A 30 -17.83 -3.88 -20.35
C ASN A 30 -16.48 -4.20 -19.67
N MET A 31 -15.49 -3.30 -19.60
CA MET A 31 -14.23 -3.62 -18.93
C MET A 31 -14.39 -3.83 -17.42
N THR A 32 -15.40 -3.22 -16.82
CA THR A 32 -15.84 -3.49 -15.44
C THR A 32 -17.01 -4.48 -15.38
N GLY A 33 -17.51 -4.94 -16.52
CA GLY A 33 -18.61 -5.91 -16.60
C GLY A 33 -18.16 -7.25 -16.07
N SER A 34 -18.34 -7.45 -14.76
CA SER A 34 -18.14 -8.75 -14.14
C SER A 34 -19.09 -9.78 -14.75
N THR A 35 -18.54 -10.94 -15.09
CA THR A 35 -19.35 -12.12 -15.45
C THR A 35 -19.94 -12.81 -14.23
N LYS A 36 -19.65 -12.32 -13.01
CA LYS A 36 -20.12 -12.90 -11.75
C LYS A 36 -21.48 -12.33 -11.36
N SER A 37 -22.28 -13.15 -10.68
CA SER A 37 -23.60 -12.72 -10.24
C SER A 37 -23.55 -11.79 -9.02
N PRO A 38 -24.61 -11.00 -8.75
CA PRO A 38 -24.71 -10.19 -7.55
C PRO A 38 -24.57 -11.01 -6.26
N GLU A 39 -25.10 -12.22 -6.22
CA GLU A 39 -25.04 -13.15 -5.09
C GLU A 39 -23.59 -13.60 -4.82
N TYR A 40 -22.79 -13.79 -5.86
CA TYR A 40 -21.37 -14.08 -5.71
C TYR A 40 -20.65 -12.95 -4.97
N TYR A 41 -20.89 -11.70 -5.36
CA TYR A 41 -20.26 -10.56 -4.70
C TYR A 41 -20.79 -10.31 -3.30
N GLU A 42 -22.04 -10.64 -3.01
CA GLU A 42 -22.58 -10.61 -1.65
C GLU A 42 -21.84 -11.61 -0.75
N GLN A 43 -21.66 -12.84 -1.21
CA GLN A 43 -20.91 -13.89 -0.49
C GLN A 43 -19.43 -13.49 -0.33
N LEU A 44 -18.81 -12.92 -1.35
CA LEU A 44 -17.44 -12.43 -1.28
C LEU A 44 -17.27 -11.35 -0.22
N ARG A 45 -18.16 -10.35 -0.20
CA ARG A 45 -18.13 -9.31 0.83
C ARG A 45 -18.42 -9.84 2.23
N ALA A 46 -19.27 -10.85 2.36
CA ALA A 46 -19.50 -11.52 3.62
C ALA A 46 -18.25 -12.28 4.10
N TYR A 47 -17.58 -13.01 3.20
CA TYR A 47 -16.32 -13.69 3.49
C TYR A 47 -15.22 -12.70 3.95
N LYS A 48 -15.04 -11.59 3.26
CA LYS A 48 -14.04 -10.57 3.62
C LYS A 48 -14.27 -9.91 4.99
N LYS A 49 -15.43 -10.09 5.59
CA LYS A 49 -15.73 -9.64 6.97
C LYS A 49 -15.45 -10.70 8.04
N THR A 50 -15.12 -11.93 7.63
CA THR A 50 -14.75 -12.99 8.58
C THR A 50 -13.32 -12.83 9.09
N ASP A 51 -12.98 -13.51 10.17
CA ASP A 51 -11.60 -13.62 10.65
C ASP A 51 -10.84 -14.63 9.76
N HIS A 52 -9.93 -14.17 8.93
CA HIS A 52 -9.11 -14.97 8.03
C HIS A 52 -7.79 -14.26 7.72
N PRO A 53 -6.73 -14.98 7.32
CA PRO A 53 -5.53 -14.35 6.79
C PRO A 53 -5.85 -13.56 5.52
N ILE A 54 -5.54 -12.26 5.52
CA ILE A 54 -5.87 -11.38 4.39
C ILE A 54 -4.88 -11.52 3.24
N THR A 55 -5.34 -11.25 2.03
CA THR A 55 -4.48 -11.05 0.88
C THR A 55 -4.22 -9.56 0.72
N PHE A 56 -2.94 -9.17 0.79
CA PHE A 56 -2.49 -7.79 0.69
C PHE A 56 -1.61 -7.58 -0.55
N GLY A 57 -1.59 -6.36 -1.09
CA GLY A 57 -0.65 -5.97 -2.13
C GLY A 57 -0.54 -4.46 -2.33
N TRP A 58 0.55 -4.01 -2.95
CA TRP A 58 0.71 -2.65 -3.45
C TRP A 58 0.36 -2.59 -4.92
N PHE A 59 -0.34 -1.54 -5.34
CA PHE A 59 -0.73 -1.31 -6.73
C PHE A 59 -0.16 0.00 -7.26
N GLY A 60 0.82 -0.13 -8.15
CA GLY A 60 1.45 1.00 -8.84
C GLY A 60 0.81 1.31 -10.19
N ASN A 61 1.19 2.47 -10.75
CA ASN A 61 0.79 2.88 -12.11
C ASN A 61 -0.74 2.93 -12.37
N TRP A 62 -1.53 3.12 -11.32
CA TRP A 62 -2.99 3.21 -11.40
C TRP A 62 -3.45 4.40 -12.23
N THR A 63 -4.26 4.14 -13.25
CA THR A 63 -4.90 5.18 -14.07
C THR A 63 -6.43 5.07 -14.12
N GLY A 64 -6.99 3.94 -13.70
CA GLY A 64 -8.43 3.63 -13.77
C GLY A 64 -8.95 3.42 -15.17
N LYS A 65 -8.08 3.43 -16.19
CA LYS A 65 -8.43 3.26 -17.61
C LYS A 65 -7.31 2.64 -18.42
N GLY A 66 -7.63 2.10 -19.57
CA GLY A 66 -6.67 1.53 -20.50
C GLY A 66 -7.32 0.56 -21.48
N ALA A 67 -6.53 0.04 -22.43
CA ALA A 67 -6.98 -1.00 -23.35
C ALA A 67 -7.10 -2.39 -22.67
N SER A 68 -6.52 -2.51 -21.47
CA SER A 68 -6.62 -3.69 -20.60
C SER A 68 -6.89 -3.26 -19.17
N LEU A 69 -7.20 -4.20 -18.28
CA LEU A 69 -7.41 -3.94 -16.85
C LEU A 69 -6.09 -3.82 -16.05
N GLU A 70 -4.95 -3.89 -16.69
CA GLU A 70 -3.62 -3.88 -16.06
C GLU A 70 -3.36 -2.63 -15.19
N LYS A 71 -3.94 -1.48 -15.58
CA LYS A 71 -3.84 -0.21 -14.84
C LYS A 71 -5.12 0.16 -14.09
N CYS A 72 -6.00 -0.81 -13.86
CA CYS A 72 -7.29 -0.66 -13.19
C CYS A 72 -7.35 -1.55 -11.95
N LEU A 73 -7.90 -1.03 -10.87
CA LEU A 73 -8.15 -1.80 -9.65
C LEU A 73 -9.16 -2.93 -9.90
N ALA A 74 -10.09 -2.71 -10.83
CA ALA A 74 -11.04 -3.73 -11.27
C ALA A 74 -10.38 -4.99 -11.82
N GLY A 75 -9.15 -4.89 -12.33
CA GLY A 75 -8.34 -6.02 -12.81
C GLY A 75 -7.74 -6.91 -11.72
N LEU A 76 -7.75 -6.45 -10.47
CA LEU A 76 -7.26 -7.23 -9.35
C LEU A 76 -8.15 -8.45 -9.09
N PRO A 77 -7.58 -9.59 -8.66
CA PRO A 77 -8.35 -10.75 -8.25
C PRO A 77 -9.38 -10.41 -7.18
N ASP A 78 -10.57 -11.02 -7.28
CA ASP A 78 -11.65 -10.76 -6.32
C ASP A 78 -11.29 -11.14 -4.88
N SER A 79 -10.35 -12.09 -4.70
CA SER A 79 -9.86 -12.54 -3.40
C SER A 79 -8.96 -11.55 -2.67
N VAL A 80 -8.50 -10.48 -3.33
CA VAL A 80 -7.63 -9.49 -2.67
C VAL A 80 -8.45 -8.66 -1.68
N ASP A 81 -7.98 -8.59 -0.43
CA ASP A 81 -8.71 -7.94 0.67
C ASP A 81 -8.30 -6.48 0.84
N VAL A 82 -7.00 -6.21 0.83
CA VAL A 82 -6.45 -4.88 1.08
C VAL A 82 -5.39 -4.54 0.05
N VAL A 83 -5.43 -3.32 -0.47
CA VAL A 83 -4.48 -2.83 -1.47
C VAL A 83 -4.00 -1.44 -1.07
N SER A 84 -2.69 -1.25 -1.03
CA SER A 84 -2.07 0.06 -0.88
C SER A 84 -1.80 0.67 -2.25
N ILE A 85 -2.30 1.88 -2.48
CA ILE A 85 -2.07 2.62 -3.73
C ILE A 85 -0.70 3.28 -3.67
N TRP A 86 0.21 2.76 -4.47
CA TRP A 86 1.58 3.25 -4.60
C TRP A 86 1.71 4.25 -5.75
N GLY A 87 1.91 5.52 -5.42
CA GLY A 87 1.89 6.59 -6.42
C GLY A 87 0.50 6.86 -7.02
N ASN A 88 0.35 7.97 -7.76
CA ASN A 88 -0.90 8.38 -8.44
C ASN A 88 -2.16 8.45 -7.55
N TRP A 89 -1.99 8.55 -6.24
CA TRP A 89 -3.08 8.56 -5.26
C TRP A 89 -3.70 9.94 -5.03
N ARG A 90 -3.08 11.00 -5.55
CA ARG A 90 -3.60 12.39 -5.44
C ARG A 90 -4.16 12.87 -6.78
N ASN A 91 -5.07 13.84 -6.72
CA ASN A 91 -5.68 14.43 -7.92
C ASN A 91 -6.27 13.37 -8.85
N ILE A 92 -6.93 12.35 -8.25
CA ILE A 92 -7.50 11.23 -8.98
C ILE A 92 -8.51 11.70 -10.01
N SER A 93 -8.48 11.09 -11.17
CA SER A 93 -9.40 11.36 -12.28
C SER A 93 -10.78 10.76 -12.00
N PRO A 94 -11.83 11.18 -12.72
CA PRO A 94 -13.15 10.54 -12.65
C PRO A 94 -13.11 9.02 -12.92
N ASP A 95 -12.22 8.57 -13.82
CA ASP A 95 -12.04 7.14 -14.12
C ASP A 95 -11.47 6.39 -12.92
N GLN A 96 -10.45 6.95 -12.24
CA GLN A 96 -9.89 6.39 -11.03
C GLN A 96 -10.92 6.37 -9.89
N GLU A 97 -11.71 7.43 -9.73
CA GLU A 97 -12.76 7.48 -8.71
C GLU A 97 -13.83 6.40 -8.95
N ALA A 98 -14.25 6.21 -10.21
CA ALA A 98 -15.22 5.17 -10.57
C ALA A 98 -14.67 3.75 -10.33
N ASP A 99 -13.41 3.51 -10.71
CA ASP A 99 -12.71 2.25 -10.53
C ASP A 99 -12.55 1.89 -9.03
N LEU A 100 -12.11 2.86 -8.22
CA LEU A 100 -12.00 2.73 -6.77
C LEU A 100 -13.35 2.38 -6.14
N LYS A 101 -14.37 3.16 -6.45
CA LYS A 101 -15.73 2.98 -5.93
C LYS A 101 -16.30 1.60 -6.29
N TYR A 102 -16.10 1.17 -7.55
CA TYR A 102 -16.52 -0.16 -7.98
C TYR A 102 -15.87 -1.25 -7.11
N CYS A 103 -14.56 -1.22 -6.94
CA CYS A 103 -13.84 -2.23 -6.18
C CYS A 103 -14.22 -2.23 -4.69
N GLN A 104 -14.39 -1.06 -4.09
CA GLN A 104 -14.84 -0.93 -2.70
C GLN A 104 -16.27 -1.45 -2.51
N GLN A 105 -17.21 -1.05 -3.35
CA GLN A 105 -18.64 -1.33 -3.15
C GLN A 105 -19.06 -2.72 -3.65
N VAL A 106 -18.49 -3.17 -4.76
CA VAL A 106 -18.85 -4.45 -5.38
C VAL A 106 -17.98 -5.58 -4.85
N LYS A 107 -16.64 -5.46 -4.93
CA LYS A 107 -15.71 -6.50 -4.49
C LYS A 107 -15.48 -6.51 -2.98
N GLY A 108 -15.69 -5.38 -2.29
CA GLY A 108 -15.43 -5.24 -0.87
C GLY A 108 -13.93 -5.16 -0.54
N THR A 109 -13.09 -4.86 -1.53
CA THR A 109 -11.66 -4.65 -1.35
C THR A 109 -11.42 -3.28 -0.72
N LYS A 110 -10.52 -3.20 0.26
CA LYS A 110 -10.12 -1.95 0.90
C LYS A 110 -8.89 -1.37 0.23
N PHE A 111 -8.87 -0.05 0.06
CA PHE A 111 -7.76 0.66 -0.61
C PHE A 111 -7.16 1.71 0.33
N LEU A 112 -5.86 1.63 0.54
CA LEU A 112 -5.13 2.50 1.43
C LEU A 112 -4.32 3.53 0.65
N LEU A 113 -4.27 4.75 1.15
CA LEU A 113 -3.26 5.71 0.78
C LEU A 113 -1.90 5.18 1.29
N CYS A 114 -0.86 5.19 0.46
CA CYS A 114 0.47 4.72 0.83
C CYS A 114 1.56 5.63 0.30
N PHE A 115 2.55 5.90 1.12
CA PHE A 115 3.82 6.51 0.72
C PHE A 115 4.87 6.37 1.84
N ILE A 116 6.15 6.49 1.44
CA ILE A 116 7.27 6.48 2.39
C ILE A 116 7.18 7.69 3.32
N VAL A 117 7.21 7.44 4.62
CA VAL A 117 7.25 8.45 5.68
C VAL A 117 8.65 8.52 6.27
N HIS A 118 9.49 9.38 5.73
CA HIS A 118 10.82 9.67 6.26
C HIS A 118 10.84 10.95 7.09
N GLY A 119 10.32 12.02 6.51
CA GLY A 119 10.38 13.36 7.07
C GLY A 119 9.02 13.99 7.26
N LEU A 120 9.01 15.02 8.09
CA LEU A 120 7.82 15.85 8.25
C LEU A 120 7.45 16.51 6.92
N GLY A 121 6.18 16.42 6.56
CA GLY A 121 5.65 17.06 5.36
C GLY A 121 5.85 16.25 4.07
N ASP A 122 6.46 15.07 4.15
CA ASP A 122 6.62 14.19 2.99
C ASP A 122 5.31 14.02 2.23
N GLN A 123 5.39 14.13 0.88
CA GLN A 123 4.25 14.04 -0.04
C GLN A 123 3.14 15.09 0.13
N LEU A 124 3.11 15.89 1.20
CA LEU A 124 2.04 16.88 1.44
C LEU A 124 2.54 18.33 1.45
N THR A 125 3.84 18.56 1.47
CA THR A 125 4.39 19.90 1.24
C THR A 125 4.13 20.31 -0.21
N PRO A 126 3.48 21.46 -0.48
CA PRO A 126 3.20 21.90 -1.83
C PRO A 126 4.47 22.09 -2.66
N GLU A 127 4.36 21.84 -3.94
CA GLU A 127 5.47 22.08 -4.87
C GLU A 127 5.97 23.54 -4.79
N GLY A 128 7.29 23.69 -4.74
CA GLY A 128 7.95 25.01 -4.64
C GLY A 128 7.98 25.62 -3.24
N GLN A 129 7.42 24.96 -2.24
CA GLN A 129 7.53 25.38 -0.84
C GLN A 129 8.52 24.49 -0.06
N THR A 130 9.19 25.08 0.92
CA THR A 130 10.00 24.31 1.86
C THR A 130 9.15 23.81 3.02
N VAL A 131 9.66 22.79 3.73
CA VAL A 131 8.99 22.27 4.94
C VAL A 131 8.89 23.37 6.02
N SER A 132 9.93 24.20 6.14
CA SER A 132 9.93 25.33 7.06
C SER A 132 8.86 26.36 6.71
N ASP A 133 8.77 26.77 5.43
CA ASP A 133 7.80 27.79 4.99
C ASP A 133 6.34 27.34 5.16
N TYR A 134 6.06 26.09 4.79
CA TYR A 134 4.67 25.60 4.78
C TYR A 134 4.21 25.09 6.15
N TRP A 135 5.09 24.35 6.85
CA TRP A 135 4.74 23.72 8.12
C TRP A 135 5.17 24.55 9.33
N GLY A 136 6.13 25.48 9.15
CA GLY A 136 6.75 26.20 10.25
C GLY A 136 7.77 25.35 11.02
N TRP A 137 8.31 24.30 10.40
CA TRP A 137 9.25 23.41 11.06
C TRP A 137 10.63 24.06 11.19
N GLU A 138 11.03 24.29 12.43
CA GLU A 138 12.35 24.75 12.79
C GLU A 138 13.12 23.60 13.43
N GLY A 139 13.74 22.78 12.62
CA GLY A 139 14.50 21.64 13.10
C GLY A 139 15.32 21.03 11.97
N GLU A 140 16.25 20.17 12.34
CA GLU A 140 17.01 19.43 11.35
C GLU A 140 16.08 18.56 10.53
N LEU A 141 16.08 18.77 9.23
CA LEU A 141 15.37 17.93 8.27
C LEU A 141 16.15 16.67 7.96
N ILE A 142 17.49 16.78 7.99
CA ILE A 142 18.43 15.68 7.78
C ILE A 142 19.61 15.99 8.72
N PRO A 143 19.95 15.13 9.66
CA PRO A 143 21.15 15.30 10.47
C PRO A 143 22.37 15.32 9.56
N ASP A 144 23.20 16.37 9.69
CA ASP A 144 24.48 16.47 9.01
C ASP A 144 25.46 15.52 9.72
N ARG A 145 25.34 14.22 9.45
CA ARG A 145 26.19 13.19 10.04
C ARG A 145 26.79 12.29 8.98
N GLU A 146 28.09 12.16 9.05
CA GLU A 146 28.86 11.06 8.51
C GLU A 146 28.36 9.76 9.18
N TYR A 147 27.55 9.03 8.51
CA TYR A 147 26.80 7.79 8.72
C TYR A 147 27.20 6.85 9.86
N GLN A 148 26.28 6.68 10.81
CA GLN A 148 26.03 5.37 11.39
C GLN A 148 24.56 4.97 11.09
N ARG A 149 24.40 3.94 10.33
CA ARG A 149 23.18 3.50 9.60
C ARG A 149 21.99 3.09 10.47
N TRP A 150 22.10 3.06 11.80
CA TRP A 150 21.19 2.35 12.70
C TRP A 150 20.78 3.16 13.92
N GLU A 151 21.11 4.40 14.01
CA GLU A 151 20.91 5.17 15.22
C GLU A 151 19.56 5.87 15.20
N MET A 152 18.64 5.40 16.03
CA MET A 152 17.45 6.16 16.37
C MET A 152 17.84 7.32 17.28
N ILE A 153 17.30 8.51 16.98
CA ILE A 153 17.66 9.74 17.67
C ILE A 153 16.64 10.01 18.77
N ASP A 154 17.02 9.78 20.02
CA ASP A 154 16.20 10.09 21.19
C ASP A 154 16.39 11.56 21.62
N THR A 155 15.56 12.44 21.10
CA THR A 155 15.52 13.85 21.47
C THR A 155 14.14 14.22 21.98
N ASP A 156 14.07 15.21 22.87
CA ASP A 156 12.80 15.76 23.30
C ASP A 156 12.13 16.53 22.16
N VAL A 157 10.81 16.51 22.18
CA VAL A 157 9.97 17.19 21.20
C VAL A 157 9.40 18.42 21.87
N THR A 158 9.60 19.59 21.25
CA THR A 158 9.03 20.84 21.77
C THR A 158 7.51 20.88 21.50
N PRO A 159 6.74 21.69 22.27
CA PRO A 159 5.31 21.84 22.02
C PRO A 159 4.98 22.29 20.59
N ASP A 160 5.81 23.16 20.02
CA ASP A 160 5.61 23.62 18.62
C ASP A 160 5.87 22.51 17.63
N GLN A 161 6.93 21.73 17.82
CA GLN A 161 7.21 20.55 17.00
C GLN A 161 6.07 19.51 17.10
N GLU A 162 5.57 19.25 18.31
CA GLU A 162 4.42 18.35 18.51
C GLU A 162 3.19 18.83 17.72
N ASN A 163 2.85 20.11 17.82
CA ASN A 163 1.73 20.69 17.11
C ASN A 163 1.88 20.54 15.58
N ILE A 164 3.09 20.72 15.05
CA ILE A 164 3.37 20.58 13.63
C ILE A 164 3.25 19.11 13.19
N ILE A 165 3.78 18.17 13.97
CA ILE A 165 3.67 16.73 13.69
C ILE A 165 2.19 16.32 13.66
N ARG A 166 1.39 16.75 14.63
CA ARG A 166 -0.04 16.47 14.67
C ARG A 166 -0.80 17.08 13.48
N LYS A 167 -0.43 18.32 13.09
CA LYS A 167 -1.00 18.97 11.90
C LYS A 167 -0.70 18.16 10.63
N TYR A 168 0.52 17.67 10.48
CA TYR A 168 0.90 16.83 9.34
C TYR A 168 0.11 15.51 9.31
N ALA A 169 0.06 14.79 10.42
CA ALA A 169 -0.73 13.57 10.55
C ALA A 169 -2.21 13.82 10.23
N LYS A 170 -2.79 14.91 10.75
CA LYS A 170 -4.19 15.27 10.45
C LYS A 170 -4.41 15.56 8.97
N GLN A 171 -3.47 16.18 8.28
CA GLN A 171 -3.59 16.42 6.85
C GLN A 171 -3.56 15.12 6.02
N ILE A 172 -2.83 14.10 6.48
CA ILE A 172 -2.91 12.74 5.90
C ILE A 172 -4.33 12.18 6.06
N VAL A 173 -4.89 12.26 7.26
CA VAL A 173 -6.27 11.83 7.54
C VAL A 173 -7.28 12.54 6.63
N ASP A 174 -7.13 13.86 6.47
CA ASP A 174 -7.99 14.67 5.59
C ASP A 174 -7.85 14.26 4.12
N THR A 175 -6.65 13.85 3.72
CA THR A 175 -6.39 13.32 2.37
C THR A 175 -7.04 11.95 2.16
N VAL A 176 -6.96 11.06 3.16
CA VAL A 176 -7.69 9.77 3.15
C VAL A 176 -9.20 10.01 3.00
N ALA A 177 -9.76 10.96 3.73
CA ALA A 177 -11.17 11.30 3.66
C ALA A 177 -11.54 11.93 2.30
N LYS A 178 -10.73 12.87 1.81
CA LYS A 178 -10.95 13.59 0.54
C LYS A 178 -11.08 12.66 -0.65
N TYR A 179 -10.24 11.64 -0.74
CA TYR A 179 -10.22 10.69 -1.85
C TYR A 179 -10.97 9.40 -1.56
N ASN A 180 -11.65 9.33 -0.41
CA ASN A 180 -12.43 8.16 0.02
C ASN A 180 -11.61 6.85 0.10
N TYR A 181 -10.34 6.94 0.50
CA TYR A 181 -9.56 5.75 0.82
C TYR A 181 -10.04 5.10 2.12
N ASP A 182 -9.76 3.80 2.27
CA ASP A 182 -10.16 3.01 3.43
C ASP A 182 -9.14 3.05 4.57
N GLY A 183 -8.10 3.85 4.46
CA GLY A 183 -7.08 4.01 5.49
C GLY A 183 -5.75 4.53 4.96
N PHE A 184 -4.74 4.40 5.80
CA PHE A 184 -3.38 4.82 5.52
C PHE A 184 -2.39 3.69 5.82
N ASP A 185 -1.48 3.46 4.90
CA ASP A 185 -0.34 2.56 5.02
C ASP A 185 0.92 3.39 5.16
N ILE A 186 1.55 3.29 6.32
CA ILE A 186 2.79 3.98 6.63
C ILE A 186 3.94 3.13 6.10
N ASP A 187 4.49 3.47 4.94
CA ASP A 187 5.74 2.87 4.48
C ASP A 187 6.89 3.44 5.33
N TYR A 188 7.32 2.62 6.32
CA TYR A 188 8.25 2.98 7.37
C TYR A 188 9.55 2.21 7.24
N GLU A 189 10.52 2.86 6.68
CA GLU A 189 11.84 2.28 6.39
C GLU A 189 12.98 3.17 6.96
N PRO A 190 13.11 3.32 8.29
CA PRO A 190 14.09 4.24 8.89
C PRO A 190 15.54 3.89 8.54
N ASN A 191 15.82 2.65 8.12
CA ASN A 191 17.15 2.20 7.75
C ASN A 191 17.39 2.13 6.24
N TYR A 192 16.37 2.45 5.42
CA TYR A 192 16.46 2.33 3.98
C TYR A 192 17.43 3.34 3.37
N GLN A 193 18.36 2.86 2.55
CA GLN A 193 19.37 3.64 1.82
C GLN A 193 20.21 4.62 2.67
N GLY A 194 20.22 4.46 4.00
CA GLY A 194 20.94 5.36 4.90
C GLY A 194 20.43 6.80 4.86
N ARG A 195 19.18 7.02 4.48
CA ARG A 195 18.51 8.31 4.59
C ARG A 195 17.95 8.49 6.00
N TRP A 196 18.27 9.61 6.58
CA TRP A 196 17.73 10.02 7.87
C TRP A 196 16.53 10.94 7.62
N GLY A 197 15.40 10.62 8.24
CA GLY A 197 14.21 11.46 8.15
C GLY A 197 13.94 12.19 9.45
N SER A 198 13.48 13.43 9.37
CA SER A 198 13.11 14.23 10.53
C SER A 198 11.97 13.64 11.37
N LEU A 199 11.33 12.57 10.90
CA LEU A 199 10.24 11.84 11.56
C LEU A 199 10.62 10.38 11.82
N ALA A 200 10.93 9.60 10.78
CA ALA A 200 11.12 8.14 10.87
C ALA A 200 12.24 7.71 11.84
N ASN A 201 13.33 8.48 11.91
CA ASN A 201 14.48 8.16 12.77
C ASN A 201 14.37 8.76 14.18
N TYR A 202 13.25 9.39 14.52
CA TYR A 202 12.99 10.00 15.81
C TYR A 202 11.80 9.33 16.52
N PRO A 203 12.02 8.32 17.39
CA PRO A 203 10.94 7.54 17.99
C PRO A 203 9.86 8.37 18.66
N LYS A 204 10.25 9.41 19.43
CA LYS A 204 9.27 10.29 20.09
C LYS A 204 8.41 11.05 19.09
N ARG A 205 8.98 11.51 17.97
CA ARG A 205 8.23 12.22 16.90
C ARG A 205 7.30 11.23 16.19
N MET A 206 7.81 10.04 15.86
CA MET A 206 7.01 8.99 15.21
C MET A 206 5.87 8.52 16.12
N SER A 207 6.11 8.42 17.43
CA SER A 207 5.08 8.09 18.42
C SER A 207 3.95 9.12 18.42
N ILE A 208 4.25 10.43 18.38
CA ILE A 208 3.26 11.52 18.29
C ILE A 208 2.49 11.45 16.97
N PHE A 209 3.20 11.19 15.87
CA PHE A 209 2.60 11.06 14.56
C PHE A 209 1.55 9.93 14.51
N ILE A 210 1.93 8.74 14.99
CA ILE A 210 1.03 7.59 15.06
C ILE A 210 -0.13 7.85 16.04
N ASP A 211 0.15 8.47 17.19
CA ASP A 211 -0.88 8.86 18.15
C ASP A 211 -1.97 9.70 17.50
N GLU A 212 -1.60 10.70 16.73
CA GLU A 212 -2.58 11.57 16.05
C GLU A 212 -3.37 10.81 14.98
N LEU A 213 -2.70 10.00 14.13
CA LEU A 213 -3.37 9.16 13.14
C LEU A 213 -4.37 8.21 13.77
N SER A 214 -4.02 7.60 14.90
CA SER A 214 -4.82 6.59 15.60
C SER A 214 -6.14 7.11 16.18
N LYS A 215 -6.31 8.41 16.28
CA LYS A 215 -7.58 9.04 16.67
C LYS A 215 -8.65 8.90 15.59
N TYR A 216 -8.26 8.69 14.33
CA TYR A 216 -9.13 8.69 13.16
C TYR A 216 -9.07 7.39 12.37
N LEU A 217 -7.96 6.68 12.42
CA LEU A 217 -7.67 5.47 11.67
C LEU A 217 -7.23 4.35 12.62
N GLY A 218 -7.45 3.10 12.21
CA GLY A 218 -7.00 1.96 12.97
C GLY A 218 -7.92 1.56 14.13
N PRO A 219 -7.55 0.50 14.87
CA PRO A 219 -8.42 -0.13 15.85
C PRO A 219 -8.78 0.75 17.06
N LYS A 220 -7.99 1.77 17.37
CA LYS A 220 -8.25 2.69 18.49
C LYS A 220 -9.21 3.83 18.13
N SER A 221 -9.45 4.09 16.84
CA SER A 221 -10.27 5.21 16.38
C SER A 221 -11.78 4.99 16.49
N GLY A 222 -12.22 3.73 16.60
CA GLY A 222 -13.63 3.36 16.47
C GLY A 222 -14.17 3.46 15.03
N SER A 223 -13.35 3.80 14.04
CA SER A 223 -13.71 3.84 12.61
C SER A 223 -13.39 2.50 11.93
N GLU A 224 -13.99 2.27 10.75
CA GLU A 224 -13.67 1.11 9.92
C GLU A 224 -12.41 1.33 9.04
N LYS A 225 -11.81 2.52 9.10
CA LYS A 225 -10.61 2.84 8.32
C LYS A 225 -9.36 2.25 8.96
N LEU A 226 -8.53 1.66 8.13
CA LEU A 226 -7.32 0.97 8.57
C LEU A 226 -6.17 1.94 8.82
N LEU A 227 -5.34 1.59 9.79
CA LEU A 227 -4.00 2.13 9.97
C LEU A 227 -3.04 0.96 9.98
N VAL A 228 -2.15 0.91 9.02
CA VAL A 228 -1.17 -0.17 8.90
C VAL A 228 0.24 0.43 8.78
N ILE A 229 1.24 -0.38 9.04
CA ILE A 229 2.64 0.00 8.85
C ILE A 229 3.33 -1.09 8.06
N ASP A 230 4.05 -0.70 7.03
CA ASP A 230 4.85 -1.59 6.22
C ASP A 230 6.35 -1.25 6.27
N GLY A 231 7.19 -2.15 5.78
CA GLY A 231 8.64 -2.05 5.75
C GLY A 231 9.30 -2.63 7.00
N GLU A 232 9.58 -1.79 7.99
CA GLU A 232 10.34 -2.16 9.19
C GLU A 232 9.51 -2.01 10.49
N PRO A 233 8.42 -2.75 10.71
CA PRO A 233 7.58 -2.63 11.90
C PRO A 233 8.32 -2.95 13.20
N GLN A 234 9.41 -3.73 13.14
CA GLN A 234 10.30 -4.02 14.28
C GLN A 234 11.04 -2.78 14.80
N SER A 235 11.00 -1.67 14.08
CA SER A 235 11.69 -0.41 14.43
C SER A 235 10.74 0.69 14.88
N MET A 236 9.43 0.48 14.80
CA MET A 236 8.46 1.50 15.21
C MET A 236 8.37 1.65 16.74
N PRO A 237 7.87 2.79 17.26
CA PRO A 237 7.61 2.96 18.68
C PRO A 237 6.70 1.87 19.24
N ALA A 238 7.22 1.05 20.15
CA ALA A 238 6.57 -0.18 20.63
C ALA A 238 5.21 0.07 21.32
N GLU A 239 5.11 1.18 22.06
CA GLU A 239 3.89 1.62 22.74
C GLU A 239 2.74 1.96 21.77
N ARG A 240 3.02 2.04 20.46
CA ARG A 240 2.03 2.33 19.41
C ARG A 240 1.59 1.10 18.62
N GLY A 241 2.08 -0.08 18.96
CA GLY A 241 1.72 -1.35 18.29
C GLY A 241 0.22 -1.63 18.30
N GLU A 242 -0.48 -1.28 19.38
CA GLU A 242 -1.93 -1.42 19.47
C GLU A 242 -2.71 -0.52 18.50
N CYS A 243 -2.09 0.54 17.98
CA CYS A 243 -2.73 1.46 17.04
C CYS A 243 -2.84 0.88 15.62
N MET A 244 -2.08 -0.18 15.32
CA MET A 244 -2.00 -0.77 13.98
C MET A 244 -2.99 -1.92 13.80
N ASN A 245 -3.62 -1.98 12.62
CA ASN A 245 -4.36 -3.16 12.18
C ASN A 245 -3.39 -4.28 11.76
N TYR A 246 -2.35 -3.94 11.00
CA TYR A 246 -1.39 -4.89 10.46
C TYR A 246 0.04 -4.35 10.50
N PHE A 247 0.99 -5.28 10.63
CA PHE A 247 2.42 -5.13 10.47
C PHE A 247 2.82 -5.85 9.18
N ILE A 248 3.16 -5.12 8.14
CA ILE A 248 3.43 -5.65 6.81
C ILE A 248 4.94 -5.66 6.61
N VAL A 249 5.50 -6.80 6.28
CA VAL A 249 6.95 -6.96 6.15
C VAL A 249 7.32 -7.30 4.71
N GLN A 250 8.21 -6.50 4.15
CA GLN A 250 8.80 -6.70 2.84
C GLN A 250 9.82 -7.86 2.93
N ALA A 251 9.31 -9.11 2.94
CA ALA A 251 10.13 -10.32 3.04
C ALA A 251 10.64 -10.77 1.66
N TYR A 252 11.02 -9.82 0.82
CA TYR A 252 11.44 -10.05 -0.55
C TYR A 252 12.56 -11.08 -0.66
N GLU A 253 12.43 -11.99 -1.63
CA GLU A 253 13.39 -13.06 -1.91
C GLU A 253 13.64 -13.99 -0.70
N CYS A 254 12.63 -14.17 0.15
CA CYS A 254 12.70 -15.06 1.28
C CYS A 254 12.78 -16.53 0.81
N SER A 255 13.77 -17.27 1.29
CA SER A 255 14.05 -18.63 0.84
C SER A 255 13.54 -19.73 1.77
N GLY A 256 12.83 -19.39 2.86
CA GLY A 256 12.32 -20.43 3.77
C GLY A 256 11.70 -19.93 5.06
N ASP A 257 10.98 -20.82 5.75
CA ASP A 257 10.27 -20.55 7.00
C ASP A 257 11.17 -19.95 8.09
N ALA A 258 12.44 -20.42 8.19
CA ALA A 258 13.36 -19.92 9.21
C ALA A 258 13.64 -18.41 9.09
N ASN A 259 13.67 -17.87 7.87
CA ASN A 259 13.81 -16.43 7.66
C ASN A 259 12.55 -15.68 8.11
N LEU A 260 11.37 -16.19 7.76
CA LEU A 260 10.08 -15.59 8.18
C LEU A 260 9.93 -15.64 9.71
N ASP A 261 10.28 -16.76 10.34
CA ASP A 261 10.26 -16.92 11.80
C ASP A 261 11.19 -15.90 12.49
N SER A 262 12.39 -15.68 11.94
CA SER A 262 13.35 -14.69 12.46
C SER A 262 12.85 -13.27 12.36
N ARG A 263 12.22 -12.91 11.22
CA ARG A 263 11.62 -11.57 11.03
C ARG A 263 10.45 -11.34 11.99
N LEU A 264 9.56 -12.33 12.12
CA LEU A 264 8.46 -12.27 13.09
C LEU A 264 8.99 -12.12 14.51
N LYS A 265 10.01 -12.89 14.89
CA LYS A 265 10.63 -12.80 16.21
C LYS A 265 11.14 -11.38 16.49
N SER A 266 11.83 -10.75 15.55
CA SER A 266 12.30 -9.36 15.72
C SER A 266 11.16 -8.38 15.97
N THR A 267 10.01 -8.59 15.31
CA THR A 267 8.82 -7.76 15.52
C THR A 267 8.18 -8.05 16.88
N ILE A 268 8.10 -9.32 17.30
CA ILE A 268 7.62 -9.70 18.64
C ILE A 268 8.51 -9.07 19.72
N ASP A 269 9.83 -9.16 19.56
CA ASP A 269 10.79 -8.63 20.53
C ASP A 269 10.65 -7.08 20.67
N ASN A 270 10.35 -6.37 19.57
CA ASN A 270 10.07 -4.92 19.64
C ASN A 270 8.83 -4.58 20.46
N PHE A 271 7.79 -5.41 20.39
CA PHE A 271 6.53 -5.15 21.07
C PHE A 271 6.40 -5.82 22.44
N ASP A 272 7.51 -6.38 22.97
CA ASP A 272 7.51 -6.99 24.31
C ASP A 272 7.01 -6.01 25.37
N GLY A 273 6.09 -6.48 26.22
CA GLY A 273 5.43 -5.67 27.24
C GLY A 273 4.23 -4.82 26.72
N TYR A 274 3.98 -4.73 25.42
CA TYR A 274 2.85 -4.01 24.81
C TYR A 274 1.86 -4.92 24.10
N LEU A 275 2.33 -5.90 23.36
CA LEU A 275 1.51 -6.89 22.67
C LEU A 275 2.03 -8.30 22.98
N SER A 276 1.13 -9.25 23.10
CA SER A 276 1.53 -10.65 23.17
C SER A 276 2.09 -11.14 21.83
N PRO A 277 2.97 -12.16 21.83
CA PRO A 277 3.47 -12.77 20.61
C PRO A 277 2.36 -13.19 19.63
N GLN A 278 1.24 -13.69 20.16
CA GLN A 278 0.09 -14.12 19.38
C GLN A 278 -0.64 -12.94 18.72
N GLU A 279 -0.77 -11.81 19.43
CA GLU A 279 -1.36 -10.58 18.87
C GLU A 279 -0.46 -10.01 17.75
N VAL A 280 0.85 -10.02 17.92
CA VAL A 280 1.79 -9.61 16.87
C VAL A 280 1.66 -10.52 15.66
N ALA A 281 1.68 -11.84 15.84
CA ALA A 281 1.54 -12.80 14.74
C ALA A 281 0.22 -12.62 13.99
N LYS A 282 -0.90 -12.41 14.70
CA LYS A 282 -2.23 -12.22 14.11
C LYS A 282 -2.32 -10.96 13.24
N LYS A 283 -1.46 -9.96 13.46
CA LYS A 283 -1.35 -8.73 12.66
C LYS A 283 -0.26 -8.81 11.59
N TYR A 284 0.53 -9.88 11.55
CA TYR A 284 1.74 -9.96 10.74
C TYR A 284 1.44 -10.45 9.33
N ILE A 285 1.85 -9.66 8.33
CA ILE A 285 1.69 -9.96 6.90
C ILE A 285 3.08 -10.02 6.27
N VAL A 286 3.34 -11.08 5.49
CA VAL A 286 4.59 -11.26 4.74
C VAL A 286 4.36 -11.05 3.26
N THR A 287 5.26 -10.34 2.60
CA THR A 287 5.11 -9.97 1.19
C THR A 287 6.34 -10.30 0.35
N GLU A 288 6.12 -10.61 -0.92
CA GLU A 288 7.13 -10.83 -1.94
C GLU A 288 7.14 -9.70 -2.98
N ASN A 289 8.26 -9.48 -3.66
CA ASN A 289 8.36 -8.57 -4.79
C ASN A 289 7.60 -9.12 -6.01
N PHE A 290 6.29 -8.91 -6.03
CA PHE A 290 5.43 -9.44 -7.08
C PHE A 290 5.74 -8.83 -8.45
N GLU A 291 6.22 -7.59 -8.53
CA GLU A 291 6.61 -6.97 -9.80
C GLU A 291 7.70 -7.77 -10.52
N SER A 292 8.70 -8.25 -9.77
CA SER A 292 9.78 -9.06 -10.32
C SER A 292 9.39 -10.51 -10.56
N PHE A 293 8.43 -11.06 -9.80
CA PHE A 293 8.18 -12.50 -9.72
C PHE A 293 6.74 -12.92 -10.07
N ALA A 294 5.94 -12.04 -10.66
CA ALA A 294 4.56 -12.33 -11.01
C ALA A 294 4.39 -13.59 -11.90
N GLN A 295 5.36 -13.87 -12.76
CA GLN A 295 5.33 -15.01 -13.68
C GLN A 295 5.90 -16.29 -13.07
N ASP A 296 6.92 -16.15 -12.20
CA ASP A 296 7.70 -17.30 -11.71
C ASP A 296 7.28 -17.73 -10.30
N GLY A 297 6.51 -16.90 -9.59
CA GLY A 297 6.03 -17.19 -8.24
C GLY A 297 7.07 -16.93 -7.14
N GLY A 298 8.15 -16.19 -7.45
CA GLY A 298 9.20 -15.84 -6.51
C GLY A 298 10.48 -16.65 -6.67
N VAL A 299 11.29 -16.66 -5.62
CA VAL A 299 12.53 -17.43 -5.54
C VAL A 299 12.28 -18.84 -4.96
N ALA A 300 13.28 -19.70 -5.06
CA ALA A 300 13.23 -21.03 -4.45
C ALA A 300 13.08 -20.94 -2.92
N PHE A 301 12.07 -21.58 -2.39
CA PHE A 301 11.71 -21.60 -0.98
C PHE A 301 11.69 -23.03 -0.45
N THR A 302 12.19 -23.22 0.76
CA THR A 302 12.13 -24.52 1.45
C THR A 302 11.44 -24.33 2.80
N ASP A 303 10.33 -25.03 3.02
CA ASP A 303 9.63 -24.97 4.31
C ASP A 303 10.39 -25.76 5.42
N ARG A 304 9.93 -25.65 6.65
CA ARG A 304 10.53 -26.34 7.81
C ARG A 304 10.44 -27.86 7.76
N TYR A 305 9.67 -28.42 6.84
CA TYR A 305 9.52 -29.86 6.63
C TYR A 305 10.37 -30.36 5.47
N GLY A 306 11.12 -29.47 4.79
CA GLY A 306 11.97 -29.80 3.65
C GLY A 306 11.24 -29.80 2.30
N ASN A 307 9.97 -29.37 2.23
CA ASN A 307 9.26 -29.23 0.96
C ASN A 307 9.77 -28.00 0.20
N LYS A 308 9.96 -28.18 -1.10
CA LYS A 308 10.46 -27.14 -2.01
C LYS A 308 9.31 -26.57 -2.83
N MET A 309 9.24 -25.24 -2.92
CA MET A 309 8.24 -24.50 -3.65
C MET A 309 8.79 -23.12 -4.05
N GLN A 310 7.98 -22.26 -4.64
CA GLN A 310 8.34 -20.85 -4.85
C GLN A 310 7.93 -20.01 -3.64
N SER A 311 8.60 -18.86 -3.44
CA SER A 311 8.44 -18.04 -2.21
C SER A 311 7.02 -17.53 -2.00
N LEU A 312 6.27 -17.17 -3.04
CA LEU A 312 4.87 -16.79 -2.89
C LEU A 312 4.01 -17.92 -2.31
N GLU A 313 4.19 -19.15 -2.80
CA GLU A 313 3.51 -20.32 -2.26
C GLU A 313 3.98 -20.62 -0.84
N GLY A 314 5.29 -20.52 -0.60
CA GLY A 314 5.89 -20.74 0.72
C GLY A 314 5.36 -19.75 1.76
N MET A 315 5.33 -18.46 1.45
CA MET A 315 4.78 -17.41 2.30
C MET A 315 3.28 -17.61 2.58
N ALA A 316 2.50 -17.97 1.55
CA ALA A 316 1.08 -18.26 1.72
C ALA A 316 0.83 -19.44 2.68
N ARG A 317 1.68 -20.49 2.62
CA ARG A 317 1.58 -21.68 3.46
C ARG A 317 2.25 -21.54 4.82
N TRP A 318 3.19 -20.60 4.96
CA TRP A 318 3.89 -20.38 6.22
C TRP A 318 2.90 -20.10 7.35
N THR A 319 3.11 -20.80 8.45
CA THR A 319 2.33 -20.63 9.68
C THR A 319 3.28 -20.40 10.85
N PRO A 320 3.19 -19.27 11.55
CA PRO A 320 4.02 -19.01 12.73
C PRO A 320 3.86 -20.09 13.81
N ILE A 321 4.95 -20.38 14.50
CA ILE A 321 4.96 -21.23 15.68
C ILE A 321 5.44 -20.41 16.86
N ILE A 322 4.60 -20.30 17.89
CA ILE A 322 4.88 -19.59 19.14
C ILE A 322 4.59 -20.56 20.30
N ASP A 323 5.56 -20.74 21.18
CA ASP A 323 5.48 -21.69 22.31
C ASP A 323 5.06 -23.11 21.85
N ASP A 324 5.70 -23.59 20.78
CA ASP A 324 5.44 -24.88 20.14
C ASP A 324 4.01 -25.05 19.57
N GLN A 325 3.24 -23.96 19.45
CA GLN A 325 1.90 -23.97 18.90
C GLN A 325 1.82 -23.17 17.59
N LYS A 326 1.09 -23.73 16.62
CA LYS A 326 0.73 -23.00 15.41
C LYS A 326 -0.25 -21.89 15.76
N VAL A 327 0.05 -20.66 15.32
CA VAL A 327 -0.82 -19.51 15.51
C VAL A 327 -1.24 -18.91 14.16
N SER A 328 -2.37 -18.23 14.13
CA SER A 328 -2.78 -17.53 12.91
C SER A 328 -1.89 -16.33 12.65
N LYS A 329 -1.68 -16.05 11.37
CA LYS A 329 -1.01 -14.83 10.89
C LYS A 329 -2.02 -13.86 10.31
N GLY A 330 -1.59 -12.61 10.09
CA GLY A 330 -2.43 -11.58 9.45
C GLY A 330 -2.64 -11.84 7.95
N GLY A 331 -1.62 -12.32 7.26
CA GLY A 331 -1.70 -12.56 5.82
C GLY A 331 -0.43 -13.08 5.18
#